data_23e3c5e3405418652a3c5f0be8a0bc4f
#
_entry.id   23e3c5e3405418652a3c5f0be8a0bc4f
#
_cell.length_a   1.000
_cell.length_b   1.000
_cell.length_c   1.000
_cell.angle_alpha   90.00
_cell.angle_beta   90.00
_cell.angle_gamma   90.00
#
_symmetry.space_group_name_H-M   'P 1'
#
loop_
_entity.id
_entity.type
_entity.pdbx_description
1 polymer ?
#
loop_
_entity_poly.entity_id
_entity_poly.type
_entity_poly.pdbx_seq_one_letter_code
_entity_poly.pdbx_strand_id
1 'polypeptide(L)'
;MPDNKPLPNIPSPELLAQLRDQEGFRASPYLDTQGVVTIGYGTNLEAHPEYLNLPDVEGMVRRGLRGRLLLNELTGRTWSRERAEAAMLDEVVQCREALYVRCPQFVRLVEAGELPRAEVLLNMAYNMGVSGLLKFKNTLSLIDGALDGRNSWAAVESGLKSSLWWRQTGRRARALGRQMRTGVYA
;
A
#
# COMPACT_ATOMS: atom_id res chain seq x y z
N MET A 1 -20.45 -25.29 -8.75
CA MET A 1 -19.09 -25.25 -8.15
C MET A 1 -18.43 -24.02 -8.71
N PRO A 2 -18.00 -23.02 -7.89
CA PRO A 2 -17.21 -21.93 -8.46
C PRO A 2 -15.89 -22.54 -8.94
N ASP A 3 -15.51 -22.18 -10.18
CA ASP A 3 -14.27 -22.60 -10.81
C ASP A 3 -13.10 -22.30 -9.88
N ASN A 4 -12.36 -23.36 -9.53
CA ASN A 4 -11.15 -23.28 -8.71
C ASN A 4 -10.00 -22.68 -9.54
N LYS A 5 -10.22 -21.47 -10.08
CA LYS A 5 -9.19 -20.71 -10.75
C LYS A 5 -8.19 -20.27 -9.68
N PRO A 6 -6.91 -20.62 -9.80
CA PRO A 6 -5.92 -20.16 -8.83
C PRO A 6 -5.98 -18.63 -8.75
N LEU A 7 -6.02 -18.10 -7.54
CA LEU A 7 -5.97 -16.66 -7.33
C LEU A 7 -4.74 -16.10 -8.05
N PRO A 8 -4.89 -15.01 -8.80
CA PRO A 8 -3.76 -14.41 -9.50
C PRO A 8 -2.65 -14.06 -8.50
N ASN A 9 -1.39 -14.15 -8.95
CA ASN A 9 -0.22 -13.85 -8.12
C ASN A 9 -0.17 -12.34 -7.81
N ILE A 10 -0.88 -11.92 -6.77
CA ILE A 10 -0.91 -10.56 -6.22
C ILE A 10 -0.29 -10.61 -4.81
N PRO A 11 0.72 -9.78 -4.49
CA PRO A 11 1.30 -8.73 -5.33
C PRO A 11 2.20 -9.28 -6.45
N SER A 12 2.16 -8.62 -7.60
CA SER A 12 3.07 -8.91 -8.71
C SER A 12 4.50 -8.40 -8.44
N PRO A 13 5.52 -8.94 -9.13
CA PRO A 13 6.88 -8.39 -9.08
C PRO A 13 6.93 -6.90 -9.47
N GLU A 14 6.10 -6.48 -10.41
CA GLU A 14 5.98 -5.10 -10.89
C GLU A 14 5.47 -4.16 -9.80
N LEU A 15 4.44 -4.55 -9.06
CA LEU A 15 3.96 -3.78 -7.90
C LEU A 15 5.04 -3.65 -6.84
N LEU A 16 5.73 -4.75 -6.51
CA LEU A 16 6.80 -4.72 -5.51
C LEU A 16 7.96 -3.83 -5.94
N ALA A 17 8.30 -3.81 -7.24
CA ALA A 17 9.30 -2.90 -7.79
C ALA A 17 8.86 -1.43 -7.68
N GLN A 18 7.59 -1.13 -8.00
CA GLN A 18 7.03 0.22 -7.83
C GLN A 18 7.09 0.68 -6.37
N LEU A 19 6.71 -0.18 -5.42
CA LEU A 19 6.74 0.16 -3.99
C LEU A 19 8.17 0.46 -3.52
N ARG A 20 9.15 -0.37 -3.91
CA ARG A 20 10.57 -0.12 -3.60
C ARG A 20 11.07 1.25 -4.09
N ASP A 21 10.72 1.63 -5.34
CA ASP A 21 11.08 2.94 -5.90
C ASP A 21 10.36 4.10 -5.21
N GLN A 22 9.09 3.91 -4.84
CA GLN A 22 8.26 4.96 -4.27
C GLN A 22 8.56 5.25 -2.79
N GLU A 23 8.83 4.22 -1.99
CA GLU A 23 9.09 4.38 -0.55
C GLU A 23 10.55 4.68 -0.25
N GLY A 24 11.48 4.15 -1.06
CA GLY A 24 12.91 4.24 -0.78
C GLY A 24 13.33 3.39 0.43
N PHE A 25 14.60 2.97 0.47
CA PHE A 25 15.12 2.14 1.55
C PHE A 25 15.89 2.96 2.58
N ARG A 26 15.55 2.77 3.87
CA ARG A 26 16.33 3.28 5.01
C ARG A 26 16.69 2.15 5.97
N ALA A 27 17.98 1.87 6.09
CA ALA A 27 18.47 0.78 6.94
C ALA A 27 18.24 1.02 8.45
N SER A 28 18.29 2.27 8.88
CA SER A 28 18.15 2.66 10.31
C SER A 28 16.77 3.26 10.58
N PRO A 29 16.25 3.08 11.81
CA PRO A 29 14.99 3.71 12.23
C PRO A 29 15.08 5.24 12.14
N TYR A 30 13.96 5.87 11.79
CA TYR A 30 13.82 7.31 11.72
C TYR A 30 12.40 7.74 12.09
N LEU A 31 12.19 9.01 12.34
CA LEU A 31 10.84 9.57 12.43
C LEU A 31 10.34 9.98 11.05
N ASP A 32 9.16 9.52 10.69
CA ASP A 32 8.47 9.98 9.50
C ASP A 32 7.92 11.42 9.69
N THR A 33 7.19 11.92 8.70
CA THR A 33 6.59 13.27 8.75
C THR A 33 5.49 13.41 9.79
N GLN A 34 4.96 12.31 10.31
CA GLN A 34 3.97 12.26 11.39
C GLN A 34 4.60 12.06 12.77
N GLY A 35 5.93 11.93 12.83
CA GLY A 35 6.66 11.65 14.07
C GLY A 35 6.62 10.18 14.50
N VAL A 36 6.24 9.26 13.60
CA VAL A 36 6.15 7.82 13.85
C VAL A 36 7.50 7.17 13.55
N VAL A 37 7.92 6.23 14.39
CA VAL A 37 9.18 5.48 14.17
C VAL A 37 9.00 4.49 13.03
N THR A 38 9.79 4.69 11.99
CA THR A 38 9.69 3.98 10.72
C THR A 38 11.07 3.41 10.32
N ILE A 39 11.10 2.30 9.58
CA ILE A 39 12.33 1.67 9.07
C ILE A 39 12.08 1.00 7.71
N GLY A 40 13.13 0.63 7.00
CA GLY A 40 13.04 -0.15 5.76
C GLY A 40 12.38 0.62 4.63
N TYR A 41 11.32 0.08 4.09
CA TYR A 41 10.47 0.66 3.04
C TYR A 41 9.18 1.30 3.62
N GLY A 42 9.30 2.00 4.75
CA GLY A 42 8.16 2.68 5.34
C GLY A 42 7.44 1.90 6.47
N THR A 43 8.01 0.78 6.93
CA THR A 43 7.41 -0.03 7.99
C THR A 43 7.28 0.75 9.29
N ASN A 44 6.04 0.89 9.78
CA ASN A 44 5.70 1.58 11.02
C ASN A 44 5.95 0.65 12.23
N LEU A 45 7.04 0.89 12.95
CA LEU A 45 7.43 0.06 14.10
C LEU A 45 6.55 0.26 15.34
N GLU A 46 5.78 1.32 15.41
CA GLU A 46 4.83 1.56 16.49
C GLU A 46 3.53 0.76 16.32
N ALA A 47 3.14 0.49 15.07
CA ALA A 47 2.03 -0.37 14.73
C ALA A 47 2.43 -1.86 14.65
N HIS A 48 3.67 -2.13 14.25
CA HIS A 48 4.21 -3.47 13.98
C HIS A 48 5.52 -3.74 14.74
N PRO A 49 5.53 -3.66 16.09
CA PRO A 49 6.75 -3.88 16.86
C PRO A 49 7.31 -5.31 16.73
N GLU A 50 6.46 -6.27 16.35
CA GLU A 50 6.81 -7.67 16.07
C GLU A 50 7.84 -7.81 14.95
N TYR A 51 7.89 -6.89 14.00
CA TYR A 51 8.87 -6.93 12.90
C TYR A 51 10.31 -6.73 13.36
N LEU A 52 10.52 -6.17 14.54
CA LEU A 52 11.86 -6.09 15.13
C LEU A 52 12.32 -7.45 15.65
N ASN A 53 11.40 -8.35 15.94
CA ASN A 53 11.66 -9.64 16.58
C ASN A 53 12.50 -9.47 17.87
N LEU A 54 12.18 -8.45 18.65
CA LEU A 54 12.87 -8.06 19.88
C LEU A 54 11.82 -7.89 20.98
N PRO A 55 11.68 -8.85 21.90
CA PRO A 55 10.68 -8.81 22.97
C PRO A 55 10.77 -7.57 23.86
N ASP A 56 11.95 -7.02 24.05
CA ASP A 56 12.18 -5.77 24.78
C ASP A 56 11.52 -4.57 24.09
N VAL A 57 11.64 -4.46 22.76
CA VAL A 57 11.03 -3.36 21.98
C VAL A 57 9.51 -3.49 21.91
N GLU A 58 9.01 -4.69 21.72
CA GLU A 58 7.57 -4.94 21.79
C GLU A 58 7.01 -4.54 23.16
N GLY A 59 7.74 -4.85 24.22
CA GLY A 59 7.42 -4.42 25.58
C GLY A 59 7.44 -2.90 25.76
N MET A 60 8.38 -2.18 25.13
CA MET A 60 8.44 -0.71 25.14
C MET A 60 7.21 -0.10 24.46
N VAL A 61 6.86 -0.59 23.27
CA VAL A 61 5.68 -0.12 22.53
C VAL A 61 4.38 -0.41 23.29
N ARG A 62 4.25 -1.59 23.90
CA ARG A 62 3.10 -1.93 24.75
C ARG A 62 2.98 -1.03 25.98
N ARG A 63 4.12 -0.58 26.56
CA ARG A 63 4.14 0.42 27.65
C ARG A 63 3.94 1.86 27.19
N GLY A 64 3.70 2.08 25.91
CA GLY A 64 3.36 3.39 25.36
C GLY A 64 4.56 4.22 24.86
N LEU A 65 5.77 3.67 24.74
CA LEU A 65 6.87 4.38 24.10
C LEU A 65 6.53 4.64 22.63
N ARG A 66 6.70 5.89 22.20
CA ARG A 66 6.41 6.35 20.84
C ARG A 66 7.42 7.42 20.41
N GLY A 67 7.47 7.68 19.12
CA GLY A 67 8.21 8.78 18.54
C GLY A 67 9.67 8.83 18.98
N ARG A 68 10.12 9.99 19.43
CA ARG A 68 11.52 10.24 19.81
C ARG A 68 12.02 9.31 20.92
N LEU A 69 11.18 8.97 21.89
CA LEU A 69 11.57 8.09 23.00
C LEU A 69 11.86 6.69 22.49
N LEU A 70 10.97 6.13 21.66
CA LEU A 70 11.18 4.83 21.05
C LEU A 70 12.40 4.85 20.12
N LEU A 71 12.55 5.88 19.29
CA LEU A 71 13.69 6.01 18.37
C LEU A 71 15.04 5.97 19.12
N ASN A 72 15.15 6.62 20.26
CA ASN A 72 16.38 6.61 21.07
C ASN A 72 16.77 5.20 21.52
N GLU A 73 15.78 4.38 21.91
CA GLU A 73 16.00 2.98 22.32
C GLU A 73 16.43 2.09 21.14
N LEU A 74 16.11 2.51 19.91
CA LEU A 74 16.45 1.79 18.68
C LEU A 74 17.78 2.25 18.06
N THR A 75 18.53 3.12 18.74
CA THR A 75 19.83 3.61 18.26
C THR A 75 20.78 2.44 17.97
N GLY A 76 21.41 2.45 16.77
CA GLY A 76 22.30 1.39 16.30
C GLY A 76 21.62 0.16 15.72
N ARG A 77 20.28 0.08 15.75
CA ARG A 77 19.53 -0.98 15.06
C ARG A 77 19.51 -0.72 13.55
N THR A 78 19.67 -1.77 12.77
CA THR A 78 19.60 -1.67 11.30
C THR A 78 18.90 -2.89 10.71
N TRP A 79 18.27 -2.69 9.55
CA TRP A 79 17.72 -3.76 8.72
C TRP A 79 18.54 -3.93 7.45
N SER A 80 18.69 -5.18 7.01
CA SER A 80 19.09 -5.47 5.64
C SER A 80 17.95 -5.17 4.66
N ARG A 81 18.28 -5.08 3.37
CA ARG A 81 17.26 -4.92 2.32
C ARG A 81 16.29 -6.09 2.28
N GLU A 82 16.79 -7.32 2.41
CA GLU A 82 16.01 -8.55 2.40
C GLU A 82 14.96 -8.55 3.52
N ARG A 83 15.37 -8.10 4.72
CA ARG A 83 14.45 -7.97 5.85
C ARG A 83 13.38 -6.92 5.61
N ALA A 84 13.76 -5.78 5.08
CA ALA A 84 12.83 -4.71 4.75
C ALA A 84 11.85 -5.13 3.64
N GLU A 85 12.31 -5.91 2.65
CA GLU A 85 11.45 -6.47 1.59
C GLU A 85 10.45 -7.49 2.15
N ALA A 86 10.88 -8.35 3.06
CA ALA A 86 9.99 -9.30 3.72
C ALA A 86 8.88 -8.57 4.51
N ALA A 87 9.23 -7.55 5.30
CA ALA A 87 8.25 -6.76 6.04
C ALA A 87 7.28 -6.01 5.09
N MET A 88 7.80 -5.39 4.04
CA MET A 88 6.97 -4.74 3.02
C MET A 88 6.01 -5.74 2.36
N LEU A 89 6.48 -6.95 2.01
CA LEU A 89 5.63 -7.98 1.42
C LEU A 89 4.51 -8.39 2.36
N ASP A 90 4.80 -8.60 3.64
CA ASP A 90 3.80 -8.94 4.65
C ASP A 90 2.72 -7.86 4.77
N GLU A 91 3.12 -6.59 4.82
CA GLU A 91 2.18 -5.45 4.87
C GLU A 91 1.32 -5.36 3.61
N VAL A 92 1.91 -5.58 2.42
CA VAL A 92 1.17 -5.61 1.14
C VAL A 92 0.15 -6.76 1.12
N VAL A 93 0.53 -7.94 1.61
CA VAL A 93 -0.37 -9.09 1.72
C VAL A 93 -1.53 -8.78 2.68
N GLN A 94 -1.27 -8.19 3.83
CA GLN A 94 -2.33 -7.77 4.77
C GLN A 94 -3.28 -6.74 4.13
N CYS A 95 -2.75 -5.76 3.40
CA CYS A 95 -3.57 -4.80 2.64
C CYS A 95 -4.43 -5.50 1.59
N ARG A 96 -3.87 -6.46 0.84
CA ARG A 96 -4.59 -7.25 -0.17
C ARG A 96 -5.76 -8.01 0.46
N GLU A 97 -5.52 -8.72 1.56
CA GLU A 97 -6.56 -9.48 2.27
C GLU A 97 -7.68 -8.57 2.76
N ALA A 98 -7.32 -7.43 3.33
CA ALA A 98 -8.29 -6.44 3.75
C ALA A 98 -9.10 -5.84 2.57
N LEU A 99 -8.47 -5.69 1.39
CA LEU A 99 -9.17 -5.25 0.17
C LEU A 99 -10.14 -6.30 -0.35
N TYR A 100 -9.79 -7.58 -0.32
CA TYR A 100 -10.72 -8.66 -0.69
C TYR A 100 -12.00 -8.63 0.15
N VAL A 101 -11.90 -8.30 1.42
CA VAL A 101 -13.05 -8.26 2.34
C VAL A 101 -13.83 -6.93 2.22
N ARG A 102 -13.16 -5.80 1.99
CA ARG A 102 -13.73 -4.46 2.23
C ARG A 102 -13.90 -3.62 0.96
N CYS A 103 -13.33 -4.02 -0.18
CA CYS A 103 -13.35 -3.26 -1.41
C CYS A 103 -13.90 -4.10 -2.58
N PRO A 104 -15.22 -4.10 -2.83
CA PRO A 104 -15.82 -4.87 -3.93
C PRO A 104 -15.19 -4.56 -5.31
N GLN A 105 -14.77 -3.31 -5.54
CA GLN A 105 -14.13 -2.90 -6.79
C GLN A 105 -12.79 -3.60 -7.01
N PHE A 106 -12.03 -3.83 -5.93
CA PHE A 106 -10.79 -4.59 -6.01
C PHE A 106 -11.08 -6.04 -6.46
N VAL A 107 -12.06 -6.68 -5.85
CA VAL A 107 -12.48 -8.05 -6.21
C VAL A 107 -12.91 -8.11 -7.67
N ARG A 108 -13.78 -7.20 -8.12
CA ARG A 108 -14.25 -7.13 -9.51
C ARG A 108 -13.12 -6.93 -10.53
N LEU A 109 -12.13 -6.09 -10.21
CA LEU A 109 -10.95 -5.91 -11.05
C LEU A 109 -10.13 -7.20 -11.19
N VAL A 110 -9.93 -7.92 -10.09
CA VAL A 110 -9.22 -9.20 -10.09
C VAL A 110 -9.98 -10.25 -10.90
N GLU A 111 -11.28 -10.38 -10.70
CA GLU A 111 -12.15 -11.32 -11.44
C GLU A 111 -12.21 -11.00 -12.94
N ALA A 112 -12.18 -9.72 -13.30
CA ALA A 112 -12.13 -9.27 -14.70
C ALA A 112 -10.74 -9.44 -15.34
N GLY A 113 -9.71 -9.88 -14.60
CA GLY A 113 -8.33 -10.00 -15.11
C GLY A 113 -7.60 -8.67 -15.24
N GLU A 114 -8.14 -7.58 -14.67
CA GLU A 114 -7.59 -6.23 -14.71
C GLU A 114 -6.53 -6.03 -13.61
N LEU A 115 -5.53 -6.95 -13.56
CA LEU A 115 -4.56 -7.02 -12.47
C LEU A 115 -3.76 -5.72 -12.27
N PRO A 116 -3.23 -5.06 -13.33
CA PRO A 116 -2.53 -3.79 -13.13
C PRO A 116 -3.42 -2.73 -12.47
N ARG A 117 -4.72 -2.68 -12.78
CA ARG A 117 -5.68 -1.75 -12.17
C ARG A 117 -6.03 -2.13 -10.73
N ALA A 118 -6.18 -3.41 -10.44
CA ALA A 118 -6.36 -3.89 -9.07
C ALA A 118 -5.16 -3.49 -8.19
N GLU A 119 -3.95 -3.63 -8.71
CA GLU A 119 -2.73 -3.27 -7.99
C GLU A 119 -2.52 -1.76 -7.82
N VAL A 120 -3.18 -0.90 -8.60
CA VAL A 120 -3.28 0.53 -8.26
C VAL A 120 -3.99 0.72 -6.92
N LEU A 121 -5.12 0.03 -6.71
CA LEU A 121 -5.84 0.11 -5.44
C LEU A 121 -5.02 -0.45 -4.28
N LEU A 122 -4.28 -1.53 -4.51
CA LEU A 122 -3.39 -2.11 -3.51
C LEU A 122 -2.23 -1.17 -3.15
N ASN A 123 -1.59 -0.54 -4.14
CA ASN A 123 -0.54 0.46 -3.94
C ASN A 123 -1.07 1.69 -3.17
N MET A 124 -2.28 2.15 -3.48
CA MET A 124 -2.92 3.24 -2.74
C MET A 124 -3.25 2.82 -1.30
N ALA A 125 -3.75 1.59 -1.09
CA ALA A 125 -4.03 1.06 0.24
C ALA A 125 -2.77 0.92 1.09
N TYR A 126 -1.66 0.48 0.52
CA TYR A 126 -0.36 0.44 1.18
C TYR A 126 0.07 1.85 1.64
N ASN A 127 -0.12 2.87 0.80
CA ASN A 127 0.32 4.25 1.09
C ASN A 127 -0.52 4.96 2.16
N MET A 128 -1.85 4.79 2.13
CA MET A 128 -2.77 5.59 2.97
C MET A 128 -3.65 4.76 3.90
N GLY A 129 -3.44 3.45 3.93
CA GLY A 129 -4.30 2.49 4.60
C GLY A 129 -5.57 2.17 3.80
N VAL A 130 -6.13 0.98 4.01
CA VAL A 130 -7.38 0.54 3.36
C VAL A 130 -8.53 1.50 3.67
N SER A 131 -8.65 1.97 4.91
CA SER A 131 -9.69 2.94 5.30
C SER A 131 -9.53 4.29 4.61
N GLY A 132 -8.30 4.70 4.29
CA GLY A 132 -8.02 5.89 3.49
C GLY A 132 -8.50 5.72 2.04
N LEU A 133 -8.16 4.59 1.41
CA LEU A 133 -8.62 4.26 0.06
C LEU A 133 -10.15 4.24 -0.04
N LEU A 134 -10.84 3.63 0.93
CA LEU A 134 -12.31 3.52 0.91
C LEU A 134 -13.04 4.87 0.98
N LYS A 135 -12.35 5.97 1.27
CA LYS A 135 -12.91 7.33 1.19
C LYS A 135 -13.01 7.85 -0.26
N PHE A 136 -12.34 7.20 -1.22
CA PHE A 136 -12.38 7.56 -2.64
C PHE A 136 -13.67 7.10 -3.33
N LYS A 137 -14.82 7.33 -2.71
CA LYS A 137 -16.13 6.81 -3.13
C LYS A 137 -16.45 7.11 -4.60
N ASN A 138 -16.16 8.33 -5.06
CA ASN A 138 -16.39 8.72 -6.46
C ASN A 138 -15.50 7.89 -7.42
N THR A 139 -14.21 7.77 -7.14
CA THR A 139 -13.28 6.99 -7.97
C THR A 139 -13.68 5.51 -8.00
N LEU A 140 -14.04 4.93 -6.85
CA LEU A 140 -14.50 3.54 -6.76
C LEU A 140 -15.80 3.33 -7.57
N SER A 141 -16.76 4.26 -7.51
CA SER A 141 -17.95 4.21 -8.35
C SER A 141 -17.64 4.34 -9.85
N LEU A 142 -16.65 5.16 -10.23
CA LEU A 142 -16.20 5.26 -11.61
C LEU A 142 -15.54 3.95 -12.10
N ILE A 143 -14.82 3.22 -11.23
CA ILE A 143 -14.29 1.88 -11.54
C ILE A 143 -15.42 0.90 -11.83
N ASP A 144 -16.47 0.86 -11.00
CA ASP A 144 -17.64 0.04 -11.27
C ASP A 144 -18.26 0.38 -12.64
N GLY A 145 -18.42 1.66 -12.93
CA GLY A 145 -18.92 2.12 -14.22
C GLY A 145 -18.03 1.73 -15.40
N ALA A 146 -16.70 1.75 -15.22
CA ALA A 146 -15.76 1.35 -16.28
C ALA A 146 -15.79 -0.16 -16.54
N LEU A 147 -15.91 -0.97 -15.49
CA LEU A 147 -16.08 -2.42 -15.59
C LEU A 147 -17.41 -2.80 -16.28
N ASP A 148 -18.45 -2.01 -16.08
CA ASP A 148 -19.78 -2.20 -16.71
C ASP A 148 -19.87 -1.56 -18.10
N GLY A 149 -18.81 -0.96 -18.64
CA GLY A 149 -18.81 -0.25 -19.93
C GLY A 149 -19.57 1.08 -19.94
N ARG A 150 -19.97 1.60 -18.76
CA ARG A 150 -20.70 2.88 -18.62
C ARG A 150 -19.78 4.10 -18.55
N ASN A 151 -18.52 3.89 -18.16
CA ASN A 151 -17.49 4.92 -18.04
C ASN A 151 -16.21 4.50 -18.77
N SER A 152 -15.36 5.46 -19.10
CA SER A 152 -14.00 5.18 -19.58
C SER A 152 -13.00 5.11 -18.41
N TRP A 153 -11.91 4.40 -18.61
CA TRP A 153 -10.78 4.42 -17.65
C TRP A 153 -10.11 5.80 -17.52
N ALA A 154 -10.26 6.64 -18.55
CA ALA A 154 -9.85 8.04 -18.48
C ALA A 154 -10.70 8.83 -17.46
N ALA A 155 -11.98 8.51 -17.30
CA ALA A 155 -12.83 9.10 -16.28
C ALA A 155 -12.37 8.69 -14.87
N VAL A 156 -11.96 7.43 -14.68
CA VAL A 156 -11.39 6.95 -13.40
C VAL A 156 -10.11 7.70 -13.05
N GLU A 157 -9.17 7.87 -14.01
CA GLU A 157 -7.97 8.68 -13.81
C GLU A 157 -8.32 10.13 -13.43
N SER A 158 -9.32 10.72 -14.06
CA SER A 158 -9.81 12.08 -13.74
C SER A 158 -10.36 12.16 -12.32
N GLY A 159 -11.05 11.12 -11.84
CA GLY A 159 -11.50 11.00 -10.46
C GLY A 159 -10.33 10.99 -9.47
N LEU A 160 -9.25 10.28 -9.76
CA LEU A 160 -8.03 10.31 -8.96
C LEU A 160 -7.40 11.70 -8.94
N LYS A 161 -7.32 12.39 -10.10
CA LYS A 161 -6.74 13.73 -10.25
C LYS A 161 -7.45 14.80 -9.40
N SER A 162 -8.73 14.64 -9.13
CA SER A 162 -9.50 15.59 -8.32
C SER A 162 -9.22 15.49 -6.82
N SER A 163 -8.51 14.47 -6.36
CA SER A 163 -8.27 14.20 -4.94
C SER A 163 -7.14 15.03 -4.33
N LEU A 164 -7.21 15.23 -3.00
CA LEU A 164 -6.11 15.81 -2.25
C LEU A 164 -4.86 14.93 -2.32
N TRP A 165 -5.04 13.61 -2.25
CA TRP A 165 -3.97 12.63 -2.37
C TRP A 165 -3.14 12.80 -3.65
N TRP A 166 -3.79 13.04 -4.80
CA TRP A 166 -3.09 13.30 -6.06
C TRP A 166 -2.10 14.47 -5.96
N ARG A 167 -2.50 15.53 -5.29
CA ARG A 167 -1.66 16.73 -5.10
C ARG A 167 -0.51 16.47 -4.14
N GLN A 168 -0.74 15.65 -3.10
CA GLN A 168 0.24 15.37 -2.06
C GLN A 168 1.30 14.35 -2.50
N THR A 169 0.91 13.32 -3.29
CA THR A 169 1.81 12.22 -3.67
C THR A 169 2.50 12.40 -5.03
N GLY A 170 2.13 13.42 -5.79
CA GLY A 170 2.86 13.93 -6.94
C GLY A 170 3.23 12.86 -7.99
N ARG A 171 4.51 12.43 -8.03
CA ARG A 171 5.02 11.44 -9.01
C ARG A 171 4.29 10.11 -8.92
N ARG A 172 4.09 9.60 -7.70
CA ARG A 172 3.36 8.34 -7.45
C ARG A 172 1.95 8.38 -8.03
N ALA A 173 1.19 9.44 -7.71
CA ALA A 173 -0.17 9.59 -8.21
C ALA A 173 -0.24 9.62 -9.74
N ARG A 174 0.69 10.32 -10.41
CA ARG A 174 0.74 10.36 -11.88
C ARG A 174 1.02 8.99 -12.50
N ALA A 175 1.94 8.21 -11.92
CA ALA A 175 2.24 6.86 -12.36
C ALA A 175 1.01 5.96 -12.21
N LEU A 176 0.42 5.91 -11.02
CA LEU A 176 -0.76 5.10 -10.72
C LEU A 176 -2.00 5.52 -11.53
N GLY A 177 -2.21 6.82 -11.78
CA GLY A 177 -3.29 7.30 -12.63
C GLY A 177 -3.13 6.85 -14.08
N ARG A 178 -1.91 6.90 -14.63
CA ARG A 178 -1.61 6.37 -15.97
C ARG A 178 -1.85 4.85 -16.03
N GLN A 179 -1.36 4.09 -15.04
CA GLN A 179 -1.60 2.64 -14.92
C GLN A 179 -3.09 2.33 -14.85
N MET A 180 -3.86 3.07 -14.05
CA MET A 180 -5.32 2.93 -13.97
C MET A 180 -5.99 3.16 -15.34
N ARG A 181 -5.56 4.20 -16.07
CA ARG A 181 -6.12 4.51 -17.40
C ARG A 181 -5.77 3.46 -18.44
N THR A 182 -4.51 3.02 -18.50
CA THR A 182 -4.00 2.18 -19.59
C THR A 182 -4.13 0.67 -19.33
N GLY A 183 -4.19 0.24 -18.06
CA GLY A 183 -4.11 -1.18 -17.67
C GLY A 183 -2.70 -1.78 -17.85
N VAL A 184 -1.67 -0.92 -17.94
CA VAL A 184 -0.27 -1.33 -18.08
C VAL A 184 0.52 -0.75 -16.91
N TYR A 185 1.44 -1.53 -16.34
CA TYR A 185 2.32 -1.07 -15.26
C TYR A 185 3.13 0.16 -15.70
N ALA A 186 3.32 1.13 -14.79
CA ALA A 186 3.89 2.44 -15.06
C ALA A 186 5.32 2.57 -14.49
#